data_c1459a7db142e14d5f4cf455ad8cc022
#
_entry.id   c1459a7db142e14d5f4cf455ad8cc022
#
_cell.length_a   1.000
_cell.length_b   1.000
_cell.length_c   1.000
_cell.angle_alpha   90.00
_cell.angle_beta   90.00
_cell.angle_gamma   90.00
#
_symmetry.space_group_name_H-M   'P 1'
#
loop_
_entity.id
_entity.type
_entity.pdbx_description
1 polymer ?
#
loop_
_entity_poly.entity_id
_entity_poly.type
_entity_poly.pdbx_seq_one_letter_code
_entity_poly.pdbx_strand_id
1 'polypeptide(L)'
;MLKHPTLDKLQALKFTGMVAALADQMAMPDIDELAFEERLGLLVDREITERENRRLTNRLRRARLRHNAALEDIDYRNARGLDKGLIQSLAACQWVKEHLNVLITGPTGVGKTWLACALAQKACREGYTAQYIRLTRLLRELMVAKGDGRYPKLLANLAKVDVLSLIHISEPTRPTT
;
A
#
# COMPACT_ATOMS: atom_id res chain seq x y z
N MET A 1 -5.05 32.98 20.77
CA MET A 1 -4.10 33.09 19.67
C MET A 1 -4.86 33.44 18.41
N LEU A 2 -4.65 34.63 17.83
CA LEU A 2 -5.28 35.02 16.56
C LEU A 2 -4.73 34.12 15.46
N LYS A 3 -5.62 33.33 14.84
CA LYS A 3 -5.23 32.48 13.68
C LYS A 3 -4.84 33.37 12.52
N HIS A 4 -3.70 33.13 11.92
CA HIS A 4 -3.26 33.89 10.75
C HIS A 4 -4.19 33.61 9.55
N PRO A 5 -4.74 34.61 8.85
CA PRO A 5 -5.73 34.40 7.79
C PRO A 5 -5.25 33.47 6.65
N THR A 6 -3.93 33.44 6.41
CA THR A 6 -3.33 32.55 5.41
C THR A 6 -3.43 31.08 5.82
N LEU A 7 -3.25 30.75 7.13
CA LEU A 7 -3.38 29.38 7.62
C LEU A 7 -4.81 28.86 7.43
N ASP A 8 -5.82 29.71 7.72
CA ASP A 8 -7.23 29.33 7.53
C ASP A 8 -7.55 29.08 6.04
N LYS A 9 -7.00 29.89 5.12
CA LYS A 9 -7.16 29.70 3.67
C LYS A 9 -6.51 28.40 3.21
N LEU A 10 -5.27 28.12 3.63
CA LEU A 10 -4.56 26.88 3.30
C LEU A 10 -5.31 25.65 3.83
N GLN A 11 -5.87 25.76 5.04
CA GLN A 11 -6.65 24.68 5.64
C GLN A 11 -7.97 24.44 4.87
N ALA A 12 -8.67 25.48 4.46
CA ALA A 12 -9.87 25.38 3.63
C ALA A 12 -9.59 24.73 2.27
N LEU A 13 -8.40 24.99 1.68
CA LEU A 13 -7.92 24.37 0.45
C LEU A 13 -7.35 22.96 0.67
N LYS A 14 -7.33 22.44 1.90
CA LYS A 14 -6.81 21.13 2.28
C LYS A 14 -5.29 20.95 2.04
N PHE A 15 -4.53 22.03 2.10
CA PHE A 15 -3.05 22.02 2.07
C PHE A 15 -2.48 21.80 3.48
N THR A 16 -2.75 20.63 4.05
CA THR A 16 -2.44 20.33 5.46
C THR A 16 -0.94 20.30 5.75
N GLY A 17 -0.12 19.87 4.79
CA GLY A 17 1.33 19.89 4.90
C GLY A 17 1.88 21.31 4.93
N MET A 18 1.38 22.19 4.04
CA MET A 18 1.76 23.61 4.03
C MET A 18 1.32 24.33 5.30
N VAL A 19 0.14 24.00 5.84
CA VAL A 19 -0.34 24.55 7.13
C VAL A 19 0.63 24.22 8.26
N ALA A 20 1.03 22.96 8.36
CA ALA A 20 1.98 22.51 9.38
C ALA A 20 3.34 23.19 9.20
N ALA A 21 3.89 23.17 7.98
CA ALA A 21 5.19 23.78 7.72
C ALA A 21 5.21 25.30 7.91
N LEU A 22 4.12 26.02 7.56
CA LEU A 22 4.02 27.45 7.80
C LEU A 22 3.94 27.76 9.30
N ALA A 23 3.20 26.96 10.07
CA ALA A 23 3.13 27.11 11.51
C ALA A 23 4.51 26.84 12.18
N ASP A 24 5.25 25.83 11.69
CA ASP A 24 6.61 25.54 12.16
C ASP A 24 7.57 26.71 11.84
N GLN A 25 7.51 27.26 10.61
CA GLN A 25 8.31 28.44 10.21
C GLN A 25 8.02 29.68 11.05
N MET A 26 6.74 29.93 11.36
CA MET A 26 6.35 31.08 12.20
C MET A 26 6.84 30.94 13.67
N ALA A 27 7.19 29.74 14.11
CA ALA A 27 7.71 29.48 15.44
C ALA A 27 9.26 29.49 15.48
N MET A 28 9.95 29.48 14.32
CA MET A 28 11.41 29.51 14.22
C MET A 28 11.96 30.94 14.32
N PRO A 29 12.85 31.24 15.27
CA PRO A 29 13.38 32.60 15.45
C PRO A 29 14.23 33.07 14.26
N ASP A 30 14.96 32.17 13.61
CA ASP A 30 15.95 32.51 12.57
C ASP A 30 15.42 32.26 11.12
N ILE A 31 14.09 32.12 10.98
CA ILE A 31 13.48 31.79 9.68
C ILE A 31 13.72 32.87 8.62
N ASP A 32 13.93 34.11 9.05
CA ASP A 32 14.14 35.26 8.17
C ASP A 32 15.55 35.27 7.52
N GLU A 33 16.47 34.41 7.98
CA GLU A 33 17.75 34.17 7.31
C GLU A 33 17.60 33.43 5.98
N LEU A 34 16.51 32.66 5.80
CA LEU A 34 16.18 31.97 4.55
C LEU A 34 15.48 32.91 3.58
N ALA A 35 15.85 32.85 2.30
CA ALA A 35 15.14 33.57 1.25
C ALA A 35 13.68 33.13 1.14
N PHE A 36 12.83 34.02 0.64
CA PHE A 36 11.39 33.70 0.50
C PHE A 36 11.13 32.45 -0.35
N GLU A 37 11.89 32.31 -1.45
CA GLU A 37 11.78 31.18 -2.37
C GLU A 37 12.14 29.86 -1.70
N GLU A 38 13.15 29.85 -0.84
CA GLU A 38 13.55 28.67 -0.06
C GLU A 38 12.46 28.28 0.95
N ARG A 39 11.94 29.26 1.69
CA ARG A 39 10.84 29.06 2.62
C ARG A 39 9.60 28.51 1.93
N LEU A 40 9.25 29.05 0.78
CA LEU A 40 8.13 28.58 -0.03
C LEU A 40 8.39 27.14 -0.54
N GLY A 41 9.61 26.84 -0.99
CA GLY A 41 10.03 25.50 -1.39
C GLY A 41 9.79 24.47 -0.29
N LEU A 42 10.21 24.76 0.94
CA LEU A 42 9.96 23.89 2.11
C LEU A 42 8.47 23.65 2.38
N LEU A 43 7.63 24.67 2.19
CA LEU A 43 6.17 24.51 2.34
C LEU A 43 5.61 23.55 1.30
N VAL A 44 6.03 23.70 0.04
CA VAL A 44 5.57 22.86 -1.08
C VAL A 44 6.04 21.40 -0.90
N ASP A 45 7.30 21.20 -0.54
CA ASP A 45 7.87 19.85 -0.31
C ASP A 45 7.15 19.12 0.82
N ARG A 46 6.82 19.83 1.90
CA ARG A 46 6.05 19.26 3.01
C ARG A 46 4.66 18.84 2.57
N GLU A 47 3.99 19.65 1.73
CA GLU A 47 2.67 19.31 1.21
C GLU A 47 2.72 18.09 0.28
N ILE A 48 3.73 18.00 -0.60
CA ILE A 48 3.93 16.84 -1.48
C ILE A 48 4.10 15.58 -0.63
N THR A 49 5.00 15.60 0.34
CA THR A 49 5.27 14.49 1.26
C THR A 49 4.00 14.06 2.01
N GLU A 50 3.23 15.01 2.54
CA GLU A 50 2.00 14.74 3.28
C GLU A 50 0.93 14.09 2.38
N ARG A 51 0.81 14.54 1.13
CA ARG A 51 -0.11 13.94 0.14
C ARG A 51 0.30 12.53 -0.23
N GLU A 52 1.58 12.28 -0.44
CA GLU A 52 2.11 10.96 -0.76
C GLU A 52 1.88 9.98 0.40
N ASN A 53 2.17 10.39 1.63
CA ASN A 53 1.92 9.61 2.83
C ASN A 53 0.43 9.27 2.99
N ARG A 54 -0.45 10.24 2.76
CA ARG A 54 -1.90 10.03 2.81
C ARG A 54 -2.38 9.07 1.72
N ARG A 55 -1.86 9.19 0.50
CA ARG A 55 -2.15 8.27 -0.61
C ARG A 55 -1.69 6.84 -0.27
N LEU A 56 -0.47 6.69 0.24
CA LEU A 56 0.06 5.40 0.67
C LEU A 56 -0.78 4.78 1.78
N THR A 57 -1.09 5.53 2.83
CA THR A 57 -1.93 5.08 3.93
C THR A 57 -3.30 4.61 3.43
N ASN A 58 -3.91 5.33 2.50
CA ASN A 58 -5.19 4.95 1.91
C ASN A 58 -5.08 3.68 1.06
N ARG A 59 -3.99 3.51 0.26
CA ARG A 59 -3.74 2.27 -0.50
C ARG A 59 -3.60 1.07 0.42
N LEU A 60 -2.76 1.18 1.46
CA LEU A 60 -2.54 0.11 2.44
C LEU A 60 -3.83 -0.27 3.19
N ARG A 61 -4.62 0.73 3.61
CA ARG A 61 -5.91 0.47 4.26
C ARG A 61 -6.89 -0.27 3.34
N ARG A 62 -6.93 0.09 2.06
CA ARG A 62 -7.79 -0.58 1.06
C ARG A 62 -7.29 -1.98 0.71
N ALA A 63 -5.99 -2.21 0.72
CA ALA A 63 -5.38 -3.49 0.41
C ALA A 63 -5.78 -4.60 1.41
N ARG A 64 -6.13 -4.24 2.66
CA ARG A 64 -6.57 -5.18 3.71
C ARG A 64 -5.61 -6.35 3.89
N LEU A 65 -4.32 -6.08 3.84
CA LEU A 65 -3.28 -7.10 3.99
C LEU A 65 -3.42 -7.81 5.34
N ARG A 66 -3.23 -9.14 5.32
CA ARG A 66 -3.31 -9.96 6.54
C ARG A 66 -2.15 -9.72 7.50
N HIS A 67 -0.97 -9.44 6.94
CA HIS A 67 0.26 -9.22 7.69
C HIS A 67 0.80 -7.83 7.34
N ASN A 68 1.32 -7.13 8.35
CA ASN A 68 2.17 -5.97 8.14
C ASN A 68 3.58 -6.50 7.85
N ALA A 69 3.85 -6.76 6.58
CA ALA A 69 5.05 -7.43 6.11
C ALA A 69 5.77 -6.52 5.12
N ALA A 70 7.07 -6.37 5.26
CA ALA A 70 7.92 -5.64 4.33
C ALA A 70 9.00 -6.58 3.73
N LEU A 71 9.37 -6.36 2.47
CA LEU A 71 10.39 -7.19 1.81
C LEU A 71 11.76 -7.05 2.48
N GLU A 72 11.98 -5.93 3.13
CA GLU A 72 13.19 -5.61 3.91
C GLU A 72 13.35 -6.52 5.12
N ASP A 73 12.24 -7.08 5.66
CA ASP A 73 12.22 -7.95 6.83
C ASP A 73 12.45 -9.43 6.50
N ILE A 74 12.78 -9.77 5.24
CA ILE A 74 13.02 -11.16 4.84
C ILE A 74 14.34 -11.65 5.44
N ASP A 75 14.25 -12.67 6.30
CA ASP A 75 15.42 -13.39 6.77
C ASP A 75 15.84 -14.47 5.75
N TYR A 76 16.94 -14.21 5.04
CA TYR A 76 17.54 -15.12 4.07
C TYR A 76 18.45 -16.19 4.68
N ARG A 77 18.74 -16.16 5.99
CA ARG A 77 19.57 -17.15 6.65
C ARG A 77 18.90 -18.52 6.77
N ASN A 78 17.56 -18.49 6.81
CA ASN A 78 16.78 -19.72 6.83
C ASN A 78 16.68 -20.31 5.43
N ALA A 79 17.05 -21.57 5.26
CA ALA A 79 17.01 -22.32 4.00
C ALA A 79 15.55 -22.59 3.58
N ARG A 80 14.85 -21.58 3.11
CA ARG A 80 13.45 -21.65 2.62
C ARG A 80 13.35 -21.74 1.10
N GLY A 81 14.49 -21.86 0.41
CA GLY A 81 14.53 -21.87 -1.05
C GLY A 81 14.17 -20.53 -1.71
N LEU A 82 14.29 -19.40 -0.97
CA LEU A 82 14.06 -18.06 -1.53
C LEU A 82 15.33 -17.56 -2.21
N ASP A 83 15.23 -17.32 -3.51
CA ASP A 83 16.27 -16.64 -4.26
C ASP A 83 16.19 -15.13 -4.02
N LYS A 84 17.29 -14.58 -3.46
CA LYS A 84 17.39 -13.14 -3.18
C LYS A 84 17.33 -12.29 -4.44
N GLY A 85 17.92 -12.74 -5.54
CA GLY A 85 17.91 -12.05 -6.82
C GLY A 85 16.49 -11.95 -7.39
N LEU A 86 15.74 -13.06 -7.32
CA LEU A 86 14.34 -13.10 -7.72
C LEU A 86 13.47 -12.15 -6.87
N ILE A 87 13.65 -12.16 -5.54
CA ILE A 87 12.89 -11.24 -4.65
C ILE A 87 13.21 -9.78 -4.97
N GLN A 88 14.47 -9.44 -5.23
CA GLN A 88 14.86 -8.08 -5.63
C GLN A 88 14.23 -7.68 -6.97
N SER A 89 14.19 -8.58 -7.95
CA SER A 89 13.50 -8.36 -9.22
C SER A 89 12.00 -8.11 -9.02
N LEU A 90 11.35 -8.90 -8.18
CA LEU A 90 9.94 -8.69 -7.84
C LEU A 90 9.70 -7.37 -7.07
N ALA A 91 10.66 -6.96 -6.24
CA ALA A 91 10.60 -5.69 -5.50
C ALA A 91 10.63 -4.45 -6.41
N ALA A 92 11.16 -4.55 -7.62
CA ALA A 92 11.11 -3.49 -8.63
C ALA A 92 9.70 -3.25 -9.19
N CYS A 93 8.74 -4.12 -8.89
CA CYS A 93 7.33 -4.06 -9.32
C CYS A 93 7.14 -3.99 -10.85
N GLN A 94 8.16 -4.34 -11.66
CA GLN A 94 8.05 -4.35 -13.11
C GLN A 94 6.99 -5.35 -13.59
N TRP A 95 6.84 -6.50 -12.90
CA TRP A 95 5.80 -7.49 -13.17
C TRP A 95 4.38 -6.92 -13.08
N VAL A 96 4.13 -5.91 -12.21
CA VAL A 96 2.82 -5.24 -12.13
C VAL A 96 2.59 -4.40 -13.38
N LYS A 97 3.61 -3.65 -13.81
CA LYS A 97 3.56 -2.80 -15.00
C LYS A 97 3.36 -3.61 -16.29
N GLU A 98 3.96 -4.80 -16.33
CA GLU A 98 3.87 -5.72 -17.46
C GLU A 98 2.67 -6.67 -17.38
N HIS A 99 1.81 -6.50 -16.36
CA HIS A 99 0.63 -7.35 -16.12
C HIS A 99 0.95 -8.85 -16.00
N LEU A 100 2.11 -9.18 -15.44
CA LEU A 100 2.54 -10.56 -15.21
C LEU A 100 1.95 -11.12 -13.92
N ASN A 101 1.71 -12.44 -13.91
CA ASN A 101 1.24 -13.13 -12.70
C ASN A 101 2.42 -13.68 -11.90
N VAL A 102 2.31 -13.61 -10.58
CA VAL A 102 3.27 -14.23 -9.65
C VAL A 102 2.58 -15.38 -8.92
N LEU A 103 3.13 -16.60 -9.06
CA LEU A 103 2.64 -17.79 -8.38
C LEU A 103 3.61 -18.17 -7.25
N ILE A 104 3.10 -18.19 -6.01
CA ILE A 104 3.87 -18.55 -4.81
C ILE A 104 3.40 -19.93 -4.32
N THR A 105 4.23 -20.95 -4.51
CA THR A 105 3.94 -22.34 -4.11
C THR A 105 4.87 -22.81 -3.00
N GLY A 106 4.51 -23.87 -2.32
CA GLY A 106 5.35 -24.48 -1.27
C GLY A 106 4.53 -25.06 -0.11
N PRO A 107 5.15 -25.78 0.84
CA PRO A 107 4.49 -26.40 1.99
C PRO A 107 3.75 -25.39 2.88
N THR A 108 2.85 -25.89 3.72
CA THR A 108 2.17 -25.05 4.73
C THR A 108 3.18 -24.53 5.75
N GLY A 109 3.03 -23.30 6.20
CA GLY A 109 3.88 -22.71 7.24
C GLY A 109 5.15 -21.99 6.74
N VAL A 110 5.59 -22.17 5.47
CA VAL A 110 6.84 -21.55 4.97
C VAL A 110 6.78 -20.03 4.75
N GLY A 111 5.64 -19.38 4.99
CA GLY A 111 5.53 -17.93 4.89
C GLY A 111 4.98 -17.38 3.55
N LYS A 112 4.35 -18.22 2.70
CA LYS A 112 3.77 -17.77 1.40
C LYS A 112 2.86 -16.56 1.53
N THR A 113 1.93 -16.61 2.48
CA THR A 113 0.99 -15.49 2.72
C THR A 113 1.71 -14.22 3.19
N TRP A 114 2.75 -14.37 4.01
CA TRP A 114 3.57 -13.27 4.46
C TRP A 114 4.29 -12.61 3.28
N LEU A 115 4.93 -13.41 2.41
CA LEU A 115 5.62 -12.94 1.21
C LEU A 115 4.66 -12.25 0.25
N ALA A 116 3.47 -12.83 0.02
CA ALA A 116 2.45 -12.20 -0.82
C ALA A 116 1.99 -10.84 -0.26
N CYS A 117 1.85 -10.72 1.08
CA CYS A 117 1.55 -9.44 1.74
C CYS A 117 2.71 -8.44 1.58
N ALA A 118 3.98 -8.89 1.69
CA ALA A 118 5.15 -8.04 1.55
C ALA A 118 5.27 -7.48 0.10
N LEU A 119 5.04 -8.31 -0.92
CA LEU A 119 4.99 -7.87 -2.32
C LEU A 119 3.84 -6.89 -2.57
N ALA A 120 2.65 -7.16 -2.05
CA ALA A 120 1.51 -6.25 -2.17
C ALA A 120 1.75 -4.91 -1.44
N GLN A 121 2.39 -4.94 -0.27
CA GLN A 121 2.80 -3.74 0.47
C GLN A 121 3.83 -2.94 -0.33
N LYS A 122 4.83 -3.60 -0.92
CA LYS A 122 5.82 -2.95 -1.79
C LYS A 122 5.15 -2.30 -3.00
N ALA A 123 4.21 -2.99 -3.68
CA ALA A 123 3.45 -2.42 -4.77
C ALA A 123 2.66 -1.15 -4.34
N CYS A 124 2.05 -1.15 -3.13
CA CYS A 124 1.39 0.05 -2.60
C CYS A 124 2.36 1.22 -2.40
N ARG A 125 3.60 0.96 -1.98
CA ARG A 125 4.66 1.99 -1.83
C ARG A 125 5.06 2.57 -3.18
N GLU A 126 5.11 1.74 -4.22
CA GLU A 126 5.40 2.17 -5.61
C GLU A 126 4.21 2.83 -6.32
N GLY A 127 3.09 3.05 -5.61
CA GLY A 127 1.95 3.78 -6.13
C GLY A 127 0.82 2.93 -6.67
N TYR A 128 0.99 1.62 -6.77
CA TYR A 128 -0.04 0.68 -7.25
C TYR A 128 -1.11 0.42 -6.18
N THR A 129 -2.30 0.04 -6.62
CA THR A 129 -3.36 -0.42 -5.74
C THR A 129 -3.25 -1.93 -5.55
N ALA A 130 -3.45 -2.40 -4.31
CA ALA A 130 -3.45 -3.82 -4.01
C ALA A 130 -4.70 -4.23 -3.24
N GLN A 131 -5.10 -5.49 -3.37
CA GLN A 131 -6.17 -6.09 -2.58
C GLN A 131 -5.83 -7.54 -2.21
N TYR A 132 -5.92 -7.85 -0.92
CA TYR A 132 -5.79 -9.20 -0.41
C TYR A 132 -7.16 -9.83 -0.22
N ILE A 133 -7.40 -11.01 -0.82
CA ILE A 133 -8.66 -11.75 -0.68
C ILE A 133 -8.35 -13.24 -0.49
N ARG A 134 -9.07 -13.90 0.40
CA ARG A 134 -9.09 -15.37 0.45
C ARG A 134 -9.93 -15.89 -0.70
N LEU A 135 -9.41 -16.83 -1.48
CA LEU A 135 -10.08 -17.38 -2.65
C LEU A 135 -11.48 -17.94 -2.32
N THR A 136 -11.60 -18.69 -1.23
CA THR A 136 -12.91 -19.24 -0.77
C THR A 136 -13.94 -18.16 -0.48
N ARG A 137 -13.50 -17.02 0.08
CA ARG A 137 -14.36 -15.87 0.32
C ARG A 137 -14.79 -15.21 -1.00
N LEU A 138 -13.83 -14.99 -1.91
CA LEU A 138 -14.11 -14.39 -3.22
C LEU A 138 -15.13 -15.22 -4.00
N LEU A 139 -14.92 -16.55 -4.07
CA LEU A 139 -15.85 -17.45 -4.77
C LEU A 139 -17.26 -17.38 -4.19
N ARG A 140 -17.40 -17.35 -2.86
CA ARG A 140 -18.70 -17.19 -2.19
C ARG A 140 -19.35 -15.84 -2.53
N GLU A 141 -18.60 -14.75 -2.48
CA GLU A 141 -19.08 -13.41 -2.84
C GLU A 141 -19.55 -13.36 -4.31
N LEU A 142 -18.81 -14.00 -5.22
CA LEU A 142 -19.18 -14.10 -6.64
C LEU A 142 -20.47 -14.91 -6.85
N MET A 143 -20.67 -16.02 -6.11
CA MET A 143 -21.90 -16.81 -6.18
C MET A 143 -23.12 -16.00 -5.71
N VAL A 144 -23.00 -15.30 -4.58
CA VAL A 144 -24.07 -14.43 -4.06
C VAL A 144 -24.35 -13.29 -5.05
N ALA A 145 -23.29 -12.66 -5.59
CA ALA A 145 -23.44 -11.56 -6.54
C ALA A 145 -24.12 -11.98 -7.86
N LYS A 146 -23.99 -13.24 -8.27
CA LYS A 146 -24.75 -13.78 -9.41
C LYS A 146 -26.25 -13.85 -9.13
N GLY A 147 -26.64 -14.24 -7.91
CA GLY A 147 -28.04 -14.33 -7.51
C GLY A 147 -28.74 -12.98 -7.37
N ASP A 148 -28.04 -11.94 -6.96
CA ASP A 148 -28.58 -10.60 -6.70
C ASP A 148 -28.26 -9.56 -7.79
N GLY A 149 -27.65 -9.98 -8.91
CA GLY A 149 -27.35 -9.12 -10.07
C GLY A 149 -26.15 -8.18 -9.91
N ARG A 150 -25.41 -8.23 -8.77
CA ARG A 150 -24.22 -7.40 -8.52
C ARG A 150 -22.92 -7.90 -9.18
N TYR A 151 -22.97 -9.07 -9.84
CA TYR A 151 -21.80 -9.72 -10.42
C TYR A 151 -20.96 -8.81 -11.34
N PRO A 152 -21.54 -8.07 -12.33
CA PRO A 152 -20.74 -7.19 -13.19
C PRO A 152 -20.05 -6.09 -12.42
N LYS A 153 -20.71 -5.51 -11.40
CA LYS A 153 -20.13 -4.46 -10.55
C LYS A 153 -18.97 -4.98 -9.71
N LEU A 154 -19.08 -6.19 -9.18
CA LEU A 154 -18.02 -6.83 -8.39
C LEU A 154 -16.77 -7.07 -9.27
N LEU A 155 -16.95 -7.63 -10.47
CA LEU A 155 -15.85 -7.84 -11.42
C LEU A 155 -15.20 -6.51 -11.83
N ALA A 156 -15.99 -5.50 -12.14
CA ALA A 156 -15.48 -4.17 -12.50
C ALA A 156 -14.68 -3.52 -11.34
N ASN A 157 -15.02 -3.81 -10.09
CA ASN A 157 -14.25 -3.33 -8.94
C ASN A 157 -12.94 -4.10 -8.77
N LEU A 158 -12.93 -5.41 -9.00
CA LEU A 158 -11.71 -6.23 -8.97
C LEU A 158 -10.75 -5.83 -10.10
N ALA A 159 -11.28 -5.56 -11.29
CA ALA A 159 -10.48 -5.14 -12.45
C ALA A 159 -9.79 -3.78 -12.29
N LYS A 160 -10.20 -2.97 -11.31
CA LYS A 160 -9.55 -1.67 -11.01
C LYS A 160 -8.33 -1.80 -10.09
N VAL A 161 -8.05 -2.99 -9.58
CA VAL A 161 -6.95 -3.25 -8.67
C VAL A 161 -5.74 -3.71 -9.47
N ASP A 162 -4.59 -3.06 -9.30
CA ASP A 162 -3.37 -3.40 -10.02
C ASP A 162 -2.78 -4.75 -9.55
N VAL A 163 -2.90 -5.05 -8.25
CA VAL A 163 -2.38 -6.29 -7.64
C VAL A 163 -3.46 -6.99 -6.83
N LEU A 164 -3.97 -8.11 -7.34
CA LEU A 164 -4.91 -8.96 -6.62
C LEU A 164 -4.17 -10.16 -6.00
N SER A 165 -4.01 -10.14 -4.68
CA SER A 165 -3.41 -11.25 -3.92
C SER A 165 -4.48 -12.26 -3.52
N LEU A 166 -4.55 -13.38 -4.24
CA LEU A 166 -5.47 -14.47 -3.97
C LEU A 166 -4.77 -15.57 -3.16
N ILE A 167 -5.24 -15.79 -1.93
CA ILE A 167 -4.68 -16.80 -1.05
C ILE A 167 -5.63 -17.98 -0.96
N HIS A 168 -5.15 -19.14 -1.38
CA HIS A 168 -5.79 -20.42 -1.16
C HIS A 168 -5.21 -21.05 0.10
N ILE A 169 -6.05 -21.33 1.10
CA ILE A 169 -5.71 -22.12 2.26
C ILE A 169 -6.31 -23.51 1.99
N SER A 170 -5.48 -24.46 1.58
CA SER A 170 -5.85 -25.87 1.60
C SER A 170 -6.13 -26.24 3.06
N GLU A 171 -7.29 -26.84 3.33
CA GLU A 171 -7.55 -27.45 4.62
C GLU A 171 -6.46 -28.51 4.86
N PRO A 172 -5.93 -28.64 6.10
CA PRO A 172 -5.02 -29.71 6.40
C PRO A 172 -5.74 -31.03 6.10
N THR A 173 -5.22 -31.81 5.18
CA THR A 173 -5.65 -33.19 4.97
C THR A 173 -5.56 -33.89 6.33
N ARG A 174 -6.72 -34.27 6.89
CA ARG A 174 -6.73 -35.14 8.07
C ARG A 174 -5.95 -36.39 7.70
N PRO A 175 -4.96 -36.81 8.51
CA PRO A 175 -4.33 -38.09 8.27
C PRO A 175 -5.45 -39.14 8.36
N THR A 176 -5.64 -39.90 7.31
CA THR A 176 -6.42 -41.12 7.31
C THR A 176 -5.69 -42.11 8.22
N THR A 177 -6.21 -42.30 9.43
CA THR A 177 -5.83 -43.43 10.31
C THR A 177 -6.25 -44.73 9.70
#